data_b5df0614b9645d1b9ad88b53024f4373
#
_entry.id   b5df0614b9645d1b9ad88b53024f4373
#
_cell.length_a   1.000
_cell.length_b   1.000
_cell.length_c   1.000
_cell.angle_alpha   90.00
_cell.angle_beta   90.00
_cell.angle_gamma   90.00
#
_symmetry.space_group_name_H-M   'P 1'
#
loop_
_entity.id
_entity.type
_entity.pdbx_description
1 polymer ?
#
loop_
_entity_poly.entity_id
_entity_poly.type
_entity_poly.pdbx_seq_one_letter_code
_entity_poly.pdbx_strand_id
1 'polypeptide(L)'
;MTTSPFSRIRARIDQSPPKRVNEPGTWQAAVALVLVLRPGGDLELLFSRRAERDGDPWSGQMGLPGGRKEEGDDGLLDTARRETMEETGVGLPPDALLGELDDLFPNIRVLPPVVVRPFVFGLPDRPTIAPSDEVATHLWASLGTLRESARVVEIEVIGRKQEVDAFVIDGHVIWGITFRIVSRLMDFLI
;
A
#
# COMPACT_ATOMS: atom_id res chain seq x y z
N MET A 1 27.83 13.70 6.84
CA MET A 1 26.93 13.43 5.71
C MET A 1 25.67 12.80 6.27
N THR A 2 24.52 13.47 6.19
CA THR A 2 23.26 12.93 6.71
C THR A 2 22.79 11.82 5.77
N THR A 3 22.70 10.59 6.27
CA THR A 3 22.23 9.44 5.49
C THR A 3 20.79 9.71 5.03
N SER A 4 20.49 9.50 3.74
CA SER A 4 19.14 9.68 3.19
C SER A 4 18.12 8.88 3.98
N PRO A 5 16.89 9.38 4.21
CA PRO A 5 15.81 8.61 4.81
C PRO A 5 15.58 7.26 4.11
N PHE A 6 15.65 7.22 2.79
CA PHE A 6 15.53 5.99 2.00
C PHE A 6 16.62 4.97 2.31
N SER A 7 17.88 5.42 2.44
CA SER A 7 18.98 4.51 2.81
C SER A 7 18.78 3.91 4.20
N ARG A 8 18.19 4.66 5.14
CA ARG A 8 17.86 4.15 6.48
C ARG A 8 16.73 3.13 6.44
N ILE A 9 15.69 3.40 5.64
CA ILE A 9 14.57 2.45 5.44
C ILE A 9 15.11 1.14 4.85
N ARG A 10 15.88 1.22 3.76
CA ARG A 10 16.50 0.05 3.12
C ARG A 10 17.32 -0.76 4.11
N ALA A 11 18.23 -0.13 4.83
CA ALA A 11 19.07 -0.81 5.81
C ALA A 11 18.28 -1.53 6.92
N ARG A 12 17.15 -0.96 7.35
CA ARG A 12 16.28 -1.59 8.35
C ARG A 12 15.51 -2.78 7.79
N ILE A 13 14.99 -2.65 6.56
CA ILE A 13 14.31 -3.76 5.88
C ILE A 13 15.30 -4.91 5.66
N ASP A 14 16.51 -4.64 5.20
CA ASP A 14 17.56 -5.64 4.96
C ASP A 14 17.94 -6.41 6.24
N GLN A 15 17.86 -5.77 7.42
CA GLN A 15 18.10 -6.40 8.72
C GLN A 15 16.94 -7.25 9.24
N SER A 16 15.78 -7.18 8.61
CA SER A 16 14.57 -7.89 9.05
C SER A 16 13.98 -8.68 7.88
N PRO A 17 14.49 -9.88 7.59
CA PRO A 17 14.00 -10.70 6.49
C PRO A 17 12.47 -10.87 6.58
N PRO A 18 11.74 -10.59 5.49
CA PRO A 18 10.30 -10.60 5.53
C PRO A 18 9.75 -12.02 5.66
N LYS A 19 8.70 -12.16 6.45
CA LYS A 19 7.96 -13.42 6.60
C LYS A 19 7.16 -13.69 5.33
N ARG A 20 7.25 -14.91 4.82
CA ARG A 20 6.51 -15.36 3.64
C ARG A 20 5.38 -16.28 4.02
N VAL A 21 4.25 -16.12 3.32
CA VAL A 21 3.10 -16.99 3.44
C VAL A 21 3.05 -17.88 2.20
N ASN A 22 3.07 -19.19 2.42
CA ASN A 22 2.95 -20.18 1.36
C ASN A 22 1.68 -21.01 1.60
N GLU A 23 0.55 -20.50 1.10
CA GLU A 23 -0.76 -21.16 1.19
C GLU A 23 -1.17 -21.65 -0.20
N PRO A 24 -1.15 -22.98 -0.45
CA PRO A 24 -1.52 -23.52 -1.75
C PRO A 24 -2.96 -23.17 -2.14
N GLY A 25 -3.16 -22.87 -3.42
CA GLY A 25 -4.47 -22.54 -3.97
C GLY A 25 -4.97 -21.13 -3.64
N THR A 26 -4.11 -20.27 -3.08
CA THR A 26 -4.43 -18.85 -2.84
C THR A 26 -4.01 -17.98 -4.02
N TRP A 27 -4.74 -16.91 -4.21
CA TRP A 27 -4.31 -15.86 -5.13
C TRP A 27 -3.11 -15.10 -4.56
N GLN A 28 -2.27 -14.65 -5.45
CA GLN A 28 -1.15 -13.78 -5.10
C GLN A 28 -1.42 -12.37 -5.61
N ALA A 29 -1.14 -11.40 -4.78
CA ALA A 29 -1.26 -9.98 -5.09
C ALA A 29 -0.04 -9.23 -4.57
N ALA A 30 0.23 -8.07 -5.15
CA ALA A 30 1.29 -7.18 -4.70
C ALA A 30 0.79 -5.75 -4.62
N VAL A 31 1.32 -4.99 -3.67
CA VAL A 31 1.05 -3.56 -3.52
C VAL A 31 2.35 -2.78 -3.41
N ALA A 32 2.33 -1.53 -3.87
CA ALA A 32 3.46 -0.62 -3.79
C ALA A 32 3.24 0.46 -2.71
N LEU A 33 4.17 0.55 -1.75
CA LEU A 33 4.28 1.70 -0.85
C LEU A 33 5.22 2.70 -1.51
N VAL A 34 4.66 3.64 -2.25
CA VAL A 34 5.43 4.68 -2.96
C VAL A 34 5.65 5.86 -2.03
N LEU A 35 6.90 6.00 -1.57
CA LEU A 35 7.34 7.06 -0.68
C LEU A 35 8.02 8.18 -1.46
N VAL A 36 7.75 9.42 -1.07
CA VAL A 36 8.48 10.61 -1.53
C VAL A 36 8.96 11.42 -0.34
N LEU A 37 10.13 12.08 -0.51
CA LEU A 37 10.70 12.94 0.52
C LEU A 37 10.29 14.38 0.26
N ARG A 38 9.61 15.00 1.25
CA ARG A 38 9.28 16.43 1.18
C ARG A 38 10.45 17.34 1.57
N PRO A 39 10.45 18.58 1.09
CA PRO A 39 11.27 19.62 1.70
C PRO A 39 10.95 19.70 3.21
N GLY A 40 11.99 19.56 4.06
CA GLY A 40 11.82 19.47 5.51
C GLY A 40 12.02 18.08 6.09
N GLY A 41 12.15 17.05 5.25
CA GLY A 41 12.56 15.70 5.66
C GLY A 41 11.41 14.76 6.03
N ASP A 42 10.16 15.18 5.91
CA ASP A 42 9.01 14.32 6.11
C ASP A 42 8.78 13.42 4.88
N LEU A 43 8.27 12.21 5.11
CA LEU A 43 7.94 11.25 4.07
C LEU A 43 6.44 11.23 3.84
N GLU A 44 6.06 11.22 2.56
CA GLU A 44 4.67 11.03 2.15
C GLU A 44 4.51 9.71 1.42
N LEU A 45 3.33 9.11 1.59
CA LEU A 45 2.91 7.86 0.99
C LEU A 45 1.74 8.09 0.04
N LEU A 46 1.81 7.47 -1.14
CA LEU A 46 0.74 7.49 -2.13
C LEU A 46 -0.35 6.48 -1.78
N PHE A 47 -1.60 6.93 -1.86
CA PHE A 47 -2.80 6.09 -1.81
C PHE A 47 -3.65 6.34 -3.05
N SER A 48 -4.37 5.30 -3.48
CA SER A 48 -5.37 5.33 -4.54
C SER A 48 -6.74 4.95 -3.99
N ARG A 49 -7.77 5.70 -4.34
CA ARG A 49 -9.16 5.31 -4.07
C ARG A 49 -9.72 4.58 -5.28
N ARG A 50 -10.14 3.35 -5.09
CA ARG A 50 -10.79 2.58 -6.16
C ARG A 50 -12.07 3.27 -6.64
N ALA A 51 -12.30 3.21 -7.95
CA ALA A 51 -13.57 3.66 -8.51
C ALA A 51 -14.74 2.82 -7.97
N GLU A 52 -15.91 3.43 -7.90
CA GLU A 52 -17.11 2.72 -7.47
C GLU A 52 -17.60 1.83 -8.61
N ARG A 53 -17.68 0.51 -8.34
CA ARG A 53 -18.15 -0.51 -9.29
C ARG A 53 -19.11 -1.46 -8.57
N ASP A 54 -20.24 -1.73 -9.18
CA ASP A 54 -21.22 -2.71 -8.67
C ASP A 54 -20.57 -4.11 -8.60
N GLY A 55 -20.74 -4.77 -7.46
CA GLY A 55 -20.24 -6.13 -7.24
C GLY A 55 -18.75 -6.23 -6.84
N ASP A 56 -18.00 -5.13 -6.79
CA ASP A 56 -16.65 -5.12 -6.24
C ASP A 56 -16.69 -4.89 -4.72
N PRO A 57 -16.29 -5.86 -3.89
CA PRO A 57 -16.32 -5.72 -2.43
C PRO A 57 -15.33 -4.67 -1.90
N TRP A 58 -14.39 -4.22 -2.71
CA TRP A 58 -13.42 -3.14 -2.38
C TRP A 58 -13.75 -1.80 -3.05
N SER A 59 -14.94 -1.72 -3.68
CA SER A 59 -15.45 -0.52 -4.34
C SER A 59 -15.34 0.71 -3.44
N GLY A 60 -14.77 1.81 -3.96
CA GLY A 60 -14.62 3.08 -3.25
C GLY A 60 -13.65 3.10 -2.07
N GLN A 61 -12.96 1.98 -1.77
CA GLN A 61 -12.00 1.94 -0.67
C GLN A 61 -10.69 2.63 -1.03
N MET A 62 -10.07 3.25 -0.02
CA MET A 62 -8.73 3.80 -0.11
C MET A 62 -7.71 2.71 0.15
N GLY A 63 -6.75 2.52 -0.77
CA GLY A 63 -5.72 1.50 -0.70
C GLY A 63 -4.37 1.99 -1.20
N LEU A 64 -3.40 1.08 -1.19
CA LEU A 64 -2.12 1.25 -1.87
C LEU A 64 -2.29 0.83 -3.33
N PRO A 65 -1.59 1.46 -4.29
CA PRO A 65 -1.55 0.98 -5.66
C PRO A 65 -1.12 -0.48 -5.71
N GLY A 66 -1.82 -1.31 -6.48
CA GLY A 66 -1.51 -2.72 -6.56
C GLY A 66 -2.69 -3.60 -6.88
N GLY A 67 -2.41 -4.84 -7.20
CA GLY A 67 -3.41 -5.78 -7.61
C GLY A 67 -2.92 -7.22 -7.67
N ARG A 68 -3.63 -8.03 -8.43
CA ARG A 68 -3.43 -9.46 -8.53
C ARG A 68 -2.32 -9.80 -9.53
N LYS A 69 -1.52 -10.83 -9.21
CA LYS A 69 -0.53 -11.36 -10.14
C LYS A 69 -1.21 -11.92 -11.39
N GLU A 70 -0.73 -11.55 -12.57
CA GLU A 70 -1.14 -12.08 -13.87
C GLU A 70 -0.09 -13.04 -14.44
N GLU A 71 -0.47 -13.80 -15.48
CA GLU A 71 0.43 -14.75 -16.14
C GLU A 71 1.66 -14.08 -16.78
N GLY A 72 1.52 -12.81 -17.20
CA GLY A 72 2.61 -12.03 -17.79
C GLY A 72 3.61 -11.47 -16.79
N ASP A 73 3.34 -11.56 -15.50
CA ASP A 73 4.23 -11.05 -14.46
C ASP A 73 5.30 -12.09 -14.11
N ASP A 74 6.58 -11.77 -14.27
CA ASP A 74 7.69 -12.65 -13.89
C ASP A 74 7.72 -12.92 -12.38
N GLY A 75 7.20 -11.96 -11.58
CA GLY A 75 7.11 -12.07 -10.13
C GLY A 75 6.22 -11.01 -9.51
N LEU A 76 5.99 -11.08 -8.19
CA LEU A 76 5.15 -10.12 -7.47
C LEU A 76 5.71 -8.68 -7.49
N LEU A 77 7.02 -8.51 -7.68
CA LEU A 77 7.61 -7.18 -7.88
C LEU A 77 7.13 -6.54 -9.18
N ASP A 78 7.03 -7.35 -10.25
CA ASP A 78 6.55 -6.88 -11.55
C ASP A 78 5.06 -6.57 -11.48
N THR A 79 4.27 -7.40 -10.76
CA THR A 79 2.87 -7.10 -10.44
C THR A 79 2.74 -5.72 -9.78
N ALA A 80 3.51 -5.44 -8.73
CA ALA A 80 3.45 -4.15 -8.03
C ALA A 80 3.79 -2.96 -8.95
N ARG A 81 4.77 -3.13 -9.84
CA ARG A 81 5.16 -2.10 -10.82
C ARG A 81 4.12 -1.89 -11.90
N ARG A 82 3.62 -2.98 -12.50
CA ARG A 82 2.57 -2.94 -13.53
C ARG A 82 1.33 -2.26 -13.01
N GLU A 83 0.80 -2.73 -11.89
CA GLU A 83 -0.41 -2.18 -11.27
C GLU A 83 -0.26 -0.70 -10.90
N THR A 84 0.90 -0.30 -10.32
CA THR A 84 1.16 1.10 -10.01
C THR A 84 1.16 1.96 -11.28
N MET A 85 1.77 1.48 -12.37
CA MET A 85 1.76 2.17 -13.64
C MET A 85 0.36 2.28 -14.22
N GLU A 86 -0.43 1.21 -14.19
CA GLU A 86 -1.79 1.16 -14.71
C GLU A 86 -2.75 2.04 -13.92
N GLU A 87 -2.69 1.99 -12.59
CA GLU A 87 -3.58 2.76 -11.72
C GLU A 87 -3.23 4.25 -11.63
N THR A 88 -1.94 4.59 -11.69
CA THR A 88 -1.47 5.95 -11.34
C THR A 88 -0.63 6.64 -12.41
N GLY A 89 -0.19 5.92 -13.44
CA GLY A 89 0.78 6.40 -14.42
C GLY A 89 2.21 6.53 -13.87
N VAL A 90 2.48 6.06 -12.64
CA VAL A 90 3.79 6.21 -12.00
C VAL A 90 4.70 5.03 -12.30
N GLY A 91 5.82 5.31 -12.98
CA GLY A 91 6.88 4.34 -13.20
C GLY A 91 7.73 4.12 -11.94
N LEU A 92 7.97 2.87 -11.58
CA LEU A 92 8.81 2.49 -10.45
C LEU A 92 10.12 1.86 -10.95
N PRO A 93 11.22 2.63 -11.12
CA PRO A 93 12.48 2.12 -11.64
C PRO A 93 13.13 1.14 -10.65
N PRO A 94 14.04 0.25 -11.13
CA PRO A 94 14.67 -0.77 -10.27
C PRO A 94 15.41 -0.22 -9.05
N ASP A 95 16.06 0.93 -9.18
CA ASP A 95 16.82 1.59 -8.12
C ASP A 95 15.93 2.28 -7.06
N ALA A 96 14.66 2.52 -7.38
CA ALA A 96 13.69 3.03 -6.41
C ALA A 96 13.26 1.98 -5.37
N LEU A 97 13.45 0.70 -5.61
CA LEU A 97 13.08 -0.35 -4.65
C LEU A 97 13.91 -0.24 -3.39
N LEU A 98 13.26 -0.09 -2.25
CA LEU A 98 13.88 -0.06 -0.92
C LEU A 98 13.85 -1.44 -0.24
N GLY A 99 12.90 -2.28 -0.59
CA GLY A 99 12.77 -3.65 -0.10
C GLY A 99 11.32 -4.13 0.00
N GLU A 100 11.11 -5.22 0.72
CA GLU A 100 9.83 -5.91 0.86
C GLU A 100 9.43 -6.01 2.32
N LEU A 101 8.13 -5.99 2.61
CA LEU A 101 7.60 -6.26 3.95
C LEU A 101 7.05 -7.69 4.06
N ASP A 102 6.59 -8.04 5.26
CA ASP A 102 5.94 -9.33 5.53
C ASP A 102 4.72 -9.52 4.62
N ASP A 103 4.54 -10.73 4.10
CA ASP A 103 3.31 -11.09 3.40
C ASP A 103 2.12 -11.00 4.37
N LEU A 104 1.00 -10.51 3.88
CA LEU A 104 -0.26 -10.54 4.61
C LEU A 104 -1.21 -11.56 3.98
N PHE A 105 -1.82 -12.35 4.84
CA PHE A 105 -2.88 -13.28 4.47
C PHE A 105 -4.16 -12.93 5.25
N PRO A 106 -5.01 -12.05 4.70
CA PRO A 106 -6.28 -11.75 5.33
C PRO A 106 -7.21 -12.94 5.20
N ASN A 107 -7.44 -13.66 6.29
CA ASN A 107 -8.41 -14.76 6.31
C ASN A 107 -9.83 -14.20 6.44
N ILE A 108 -10.36 -13.68 5.34
CA ILE A 108 -11.72 -13.12 5.26
C ILE A 108 -12.60 -14.18 4.58
N ARG A 109 -13.48 -14.82 5.33
CA ARG A 109 -14.32 -15.96 4.86
C ARG A 109 -15.19 -15.69 3.63
N VAL A 110 -15.52 -14.43 3.35
CA VAL A 110 -16.38 -14.02 2.24
C VAL A 110 -15.63 -13.58 0.99
N LEU A 111 -14.29 -13.56 1.04
CA LEU A 111 -13.43 -13.19 -0.08
C LEU A 111 -12.54 -14.37 -0.47
N PRO A 112 -12.17 -14.48 -1.75
CA PRO A 112 -11.18 -15.46 -2.15
C PRO A 112 -9.89 -15.30 -1.34
N PRO A 113 -9.27 -16.39 -0.89
CA PRO A 113 -8.03 -16.31 -0.13
C PRO A 113 -6.93 -15.69 -1.00
N VAL A 114 -6.29 -14.64 -0.50
CA VAL A 114 -5.24 -13.91 -1.20
C VAL A 114 -4.06 -13.66 -0.27
N VAL A 115 -2.84 -13.90 -0.76
CA VAL A 115 -1.60 -13.46 -0.13
C VAL A 115 -1.18 -12.16 -0.78
N VAL A 116 -0.98 -11.11 0.02
CA VAL A 116 -0.58 -9.78 -0.44
C VAL A 116 0.85 -9.51 -0.01
N ARG A 117 1.74 -9.21 -0.98
CA ARG A 117 3.12 -8.81 -0.73
C ARG A 117 3.32 -7.32 -0.93
N PRO A 118 3.73 -6.60 0.12
CA PRO A 118 4.04 -5.18 0.01
C PRO A 118 5.50 -4.95 -0.40
N PHE A 119 5.69 -4.05 -1.38
CA PHE A 119 7.00 -3.56 -1.81
C PHE A 119 7.13 -2.08 -1.48
N VAL A 120 8.27 -1.67 -0.94
CA VAL A 120 8.55 -0.27 -0.56
C VAL A 120 9.44 0.37 -1.61
N PHE A 121 9.00 1.50 -2.14
CA PHE A 121 9.72 2.29 -3.14
C PHE A 121 9.96 3.70 -2.62
N GLY A 122 11.10 4.29 -2.96
CA GLY A 122 11.43 5.67 -2.67
C GLY A 122 11.67 6.45 -3.94
N LEU A 123 10.89 7.48 -4.21
CA LEU A 123 11.09 8.39 -5.34
C LEU A 123 11.65 9.74 -4.84
N PRO A 124 12.53 10.38 -5.59
CA PRO A 124 13.14 11.64 -5.17
C PRO A 124 12.12 12.77 -5.02
N ASP A 125 11.11 12.79 -5.89
CA ASP A 125 10.08 13.82 -5.96
C ASP A 125 8.70 13.20 -6.21
N ARG A 126 7.63 13.96 -5.95
CA ARG A 126 6.27 13.54 -6.31
C ARG A 126 6.14 13.47 -7.84
N PRO A 127 5.85 12.28 -8.38
CA PRO A 127 5.54 12.15 -9.80
C PRO A 127 4.20 12.79 -10.14
N THR A 128 4.02 13.15 -11.40
CA THR A 128 2.70 13.49 -11.93
C THR A 128 1.84 12.23 -11.93
N ILE A 129 0.66 12.31 -11.33
CA ILE A 129 -0.31 11.21 -11.33
C ILE A 129 -1.21 11.34 -12.55
N ALA A 130 -1.36 10.25 -13.29
CA ALA A 130 -2.30 10.09 -14.40
C ALA A 130 -3.19 8.87 -14.11
N PRO A 131 -4.25 9.03 -13.30
CA PRO A 131 -5.06 7.91 -12.86
C PRO A 131 -5.82 7.28 -14.03
N SER A 132 -5.99 5.96 -13.99
CA SER A 132 -6.87 5.24 -14.91
C SER A 132 -8.34 5.35 -14.45
N ASP A 133 -9.25 4.81 -15.27
CA ASP A 133 -10.68 4.73 -14.92
C ASP A 133 -10.97 3.83 -13.71
N GLU A 134 -9.98 3.07 -13.23
CA GLU A 134 -10.07 2.24 -12.03
C GLU A 134 -9.86 3.01 -10.73
N VAL A 135 -9.30 4.22 -10.84
CA VAL A 135 -8.97 5.08 -9.70
C VAL A 135 -9.81 6.35 -9.72
N ALA A 136 -10.67 6.50 -8.73
CA ALA A 136 -11.52 7.69 -8.58
C ALA A 136 -10.71 8.92 -8.14
N THR A 137 -9.71 8.73 -7.28
CA THR A 137 -8.83 9.80 -6.78
C THR A 137 -7.56 9.22 -6.17
N HIS A 138 -6.58 10.06 -5.92
CA HIS A 138 -5.36 9.70 -5.18
C HIS A 138 -5.10 10.69 -4.05
N LEU A 139 -4.34 10.26 -3.06
CA LEU A 139 -3.97 11.03 -1.88
C LEU A 139 -2.49 10.82 -1.57
N TRP A 140 -1.76 11.91 -1.35
CA TRP A 140 -0.46 11.88 -0.70
C TRP A 140 -0.62 12.26 0.75
N ALA A 141 -0.31 11.35 1.66
CA ALA A 141 -0.40 11.59 3.09
C ALA A 141 0.97 11.48 3.77
N SER A 142 1.31 12.45 4.61
CA SER A 142 2.56 12.37 5.36
C SER A 142 2.48 11.27 6.42
N LEU A 143 3.62 10.61 6.69
CA LEU A 143 3.68 9.56 7.72
C LEU A 143 3.39 10.13 9.12
N GLY A 144 3.73 11.40 9.34
CA GLY A 144 3.36 12.13 10.56
C GLY A 144 1.84 12.26 10.70
N THR A 145 1.18 12.77 9.65
CA THR A 145 -0.28 12.90 9.61
C THR A 145 -0.98 11.55 9.76
N LEU A 146 -0.49 10.50 9.10
CA LEU A 146 -1.03 9.13 9.24
C LEU A 146 -1.00 8.69 10.71
N ARG A 147 0.15 8.85 11.38
CA ARG A 147 0.30 8.47 12.80
C ARG A 147 -0.68 9.21 13.72
N GLU A 148 -0.86 10.50 13.51
CA GLU A 148 -1.77 11.33 14.31
C GLU A 148 -3.25 11.04 14.02
N SER A 149 -3.56 10.53 12.83
CA SER A 149 -4.92 10.24 12.39
C SER A 149 -5.42 8.84 12.77
N ALA A 150 -4.55 8.00 13.34
CA ALA A 150 -4.88 6.62 13.71
C ALA A 150 -5.93 6.60 14.83
N ARG A 151 -7.04 5.89 14.59
CA ARG A 151 -8.14 5.74 15.57
C ARG A 151 -9.04 4.56 15.22
N VAL A 152 -9.84 4.13 16.19
CA VAL A 152 -10.93 3.19 15.95
C VAL A 152 -12.11 3.94 15.35
N VAL A 153 -12.71 3.38 14.30
CA VAL A 153 -13.90 3.90 13.64
C VAL A 153 -14.93 2.79 13.41
N GLU A 154 -16.21 3.14 13.42
CA GLU A 154 -17.27 2.24 12.99
C GLU A 154 -17.39 2.31 11.46
N ILE A 155 -17.32 1.16 10.79
CA ILE A 155 -17.56 1.02 9.35
C ILE A 155 -18.67 0.00 9.11
N GLU A 156 -19.31 0.10 7.95
CA GLU A 156 -20.25 -0.92 7.48
C GLU A 156 -19.59 -1.78 6.39
N VAL A 157 -19.53 -3.09 6.61
CA VAL A 157 -19.01 -4.06 5.66
C VAL A 157 -20.07 -5.14 5.44
N ILE A 158 -20.54 -5.27 4.21
CA ILE A 158 -21.57 -6.27 3.81
C ILE A 158 -22.78 -6.19 4.76
N GLY A 159 -23.30 -4.98 4.98
CA GLY A 159 -24.48 -4.74 5.81
C GLY A 159 -24.27 -4.95 7.32
N ARG A 160 -23.03 -5.07 7.79
CA ARG A 160 -22.69 -5.22 9.21
C ARG A 160 -21.79 -4.10 9.68
N LYS A 161 -22.19 -3.45 10.77
CA LYS A 161 -21.35 -2.48 11.47
C LYS A 161 -20.30 -3.19 12.28
N GLN A 162 -19.07 -2.69 12.18
CA GLN A 162 -17.93 -3.18 12.98
C GLN A 162 -16.95 -2.06 13.26
N GLU A 163 -16.31 -2.13 14.42
CA GLU A 163 -15.20 -1.26 14.77
C GLU A 163 -13.89 -1.78 14.18
N VAL A 164 -13.13 -0.89 13.58
CA VAL A 164 -11.82 -1.20 12.97
C VAL A 164 -10.81 -0.11 13.30
N ASP A 165 -9.55 -0.49 13.38
CA ASP A 165 -8.44 0.46 13.37
C ASP A 165 -8.30 1.06 11.97
N ALA A 166 -8.17 2.38 11.89
CA ALA A 166 -8.04 3.11 10.63
C ALA A 166 -7.21 4.38 10.78
N PHE A 167 -6.63 4.84 9.67
CA PHE A 167 -6.21 6.24 9.51
C PHE A 167 -7.38 7.02 8.89
N VAL A 168 -7.66 8.21 9.42
CA VAL A 168 -8.74 9.06 8.90
C VAL A 168 -8.17 10.41 8.50
N ILE A 169 -8.05 10.64 7.18
CA ILE A 169 -7.41 11.80 6.58
C ILE A 169 -8.31 12.37 5.49
N ASP A 170 -8.59 13.67 5.54
CA ASP A 170 -9.36 14.39 4.51
C ASP A 170 -10.70 13.72 4.16
N GLY A 171 -11.37 13.14 5.16
CA GLY A 171 -12.64 12.41 4.97
C GLY A 171 -12.48 10.98 4.45
N HIS A 172 -11.26 10.53 4.16
CA HIS A 172 -10.98 9.15 3.75
C HIS A 172 -10.68 8.26 4.95
N VAL A 173 -11.23 7.04 4.95
CA VAL A 173 -10.97 6.01 5.95
C VAL A 173 -10.08 4.93 5.34
N ILE A 174 -8.86 4.80 5.85
CA ILE A 174 -7.86 3.81 5.40
C ILE A 174 -7.78 2.73 6.47
N TRP A 175 -8.30 1.55 6.17
CA TRP A 175 -8.48 0.47 7.13
C TRP A 175 -8.05 -0.90 6.57
N GLY A 176 -8.25 -1.97 7.32
CA GLY A 176 -8.05 -3.35 6.87
C GLY A 176 -6.59 -3.67 6.53
N ILE A 177 -6.37 -4.27 5.36
CA ILE A 177 -5.02 -4.66 4.89
C ILE A 177 -4.12 -3.44 4.77
N THR A 178 -4.63 -2.36 4.18
CA THR A 178 -3.87 -1.12 3.97
C THR A 178 -3.40 -0.52 5.28
N PHE A 179 -4.27 -0.41 6.28
CA PHE A 179 -3.90 0.03 7.63
C PHE A 179 -2.76 -0.82 8.21
N ARG A 180 -2.88 -2.15 8.14
CA ARG A 180 -1.88 -3.09 8.68
C ARG A 180 -0.53 -2.96 7.98
N ILE A 181 -0.51 -2.84 6.65
CA ILE A 181 0.73 -2.67 5.87
C ILE A 181 1.42 -1.36 6.23
N VAL A 182 0.66 -0.26 6.26
CA VAL A 182 1.21 1.07 6.56
C VAL A 182 1.70 1.16 8.01
N SER A 183 0.95 0.59 8.97
CA SER A 183 1.40 0.49 10.37
C SER A 183 2.72 -0.27 10.47
N ARG A 184 2.85 -1.39 9.74
CA ARG A 184 4.09 -2.15 9.71
C ARG A 184 5.26 -1.36 9.12
N LEU A 185 5.04 -0.61 8.03
CA LEU A 185 6.07 0.30 7.51
C LEU A 185 6.51 1.31 8.57
N MET A 186 5.56 1.93 9.29
CA MET A 186 5.88 2.92 10.31
C MET A 186 6.70 2.35 11.47
N ASP A 187 6.55 1.06 11.81
CA ASP A 187 7.39 0.38 12.81
C ASP A 187 8.87 0.33 12.40
N PHE A 188 9.17 0.30 11.10
CA PHE A 188 10.54 0.38 10.60
C PHE A 188 11.13 1.80 10.65
N LEU A 189 10.34 2.82 10.91
CA LEU A 189 10.77 4.21 10.90
C LEU A 189 11.05 4.80 12.29
N ILE A 190 10.72 4.03 13.33
CA ILE A 190 11.02 4.32 14.73
C ILE A 190 12.36 3.66 15.09
#